data_204d0cafaeaf3b915262ffe067a7914b
#
_entry.id   204d0cafaeaf3b915262ffe067a7914b
#
_cell.length_a   1.000
_cell.length_b   1.000
_cell.length_c   1.000
_cell.angle_alpha   90.00
_cell.angle_beta   90.00
_cell.angle_gamma   90.00
#
_symmetry.space_group_name_H-M   'P 1'
#
loop_
_entity.id
_entity.type
_entity.pdbx_description
1 polymer ?
#
loop_
_entity_poly.entity_id
_entity_poly.type
_entity_poly.pdbx_seq_one_letter_code
_entity_poly.pdbx_strand_id
1 'polypeptide(L)'
;MLIWIITSWRLIMSTHEDFEDCPLQNIIRDGGMMNIFRTIGCIGDSLASGEFEYWDNGQKGYWDFYEYSWGKQIERITGISVTNFSRGGMTAFHMYQEADKQDGPNADIAHLFDPFNLKQGYIIALGVNDLKGKNNLNDLYEGNVGSAKTDICLEDYNKNANTFVGWYAKIIQRIQKMQPHTKFFLVTMPDEGTGNWKEESHAKALHEIADYLNNCYVIDLYHEAPKYDEEFRSKYFCGHMNAMGYLLTAHYFMTYIDWIIRHNVHDFRFVQFIGS
;
A
#
# COMPACT_ATOMS: atom_id res chain seq x y z
N MET A 1 -37.43 -51.08 10.67
CA MET A 1 -37.86 -49.66 10.39
C MET A 1 -36.93 -48.72 11.16
N LEU A 2 -35.58 -48.78 10.91
CA LEU A 2 -34.58 -47.96 11.63
C LEU A 2 -33.29 -47.72 10.81
N ILE A 3 -33.38 -47.72 9.48
CA ILE A 3 -32.23 -47.54 8.56
C ILE A 3 -32.38 -46.29 7.64
N TRP A 4 -33.45 -45.50 7.77
CA TRP A 4 -33.72 -44.38 6.87
C TRP A 4 -33.47 -42.98 7.46
N ILE A 5 -32.90 -42.84 8.66
CA ILE A 5 -32.66 -41.52 9.29
C ILE A 5 -31.17 -41.10 9.26
N ILE A 6 -30.23 -41.98 8.88
CA ILE A 6 -28.79 -41.65 8.89
C ILE A 6 -28.30 -41.13 7.55
N THR A 7 -29.05 -41.25 6.46
CA THR A 7 -28.64 -40.77 5.13
C THR A 7 -29.02 -39.33 4.81
N SER A 8 -29.93 -38.73 5.60
CA SER A 8 -30.35 -37.34 5.35
C SER A 8 -29.46 -36.28 6.04
N TRP A 9 -28.63 -36.67 6.99
CA TRP A 9 -27.70 -35.72 7.67
C TRP A 9 -26.34 -35.55 6.97
N ARG A 10 -26.01 -36.43 6.02
CA ARG A 10 -24.79 -36.29 5.22
C ARG A 10 -24.95 -35.46 3.95
N LEU A 11 -26.18 -35.10 3.56
CA LEU A 11 -26.45 -34.28 2.36
C LEU A 11 -26.59 -32.79 2.66
N ILE A 12 -26.56 -32.36 3.93
CA ILE A 12 -26.65 -30.95 4.33
C ILE A 12 -25.27 -30.35 4.67
N MET A 13 -24.21 -31.16 4.70
CA MET A 13 -22.85 -30.67 4.99
C MET A 13 -21.91 -30.59 3.78
N SER A 14 -22.41 -30.56 2.57
CA SER A 14 -21.56 -30.48 1.36
C SER A 14 -21.99 -29.41 0.37
N THR A 15 -22.57 -28.29 0.85
CA THR A 15 -22.71 -27.06 0.07
C THR A 15 -22.33 -25.84 0.92
N HIS A 16 -21.20 -25.88 1.62
CA HIS A 16 -20.34 -24.74 1.63
C HIS A 16 -19.63 -24.82 0.27
N GLU A 17 -20.21 -24.21 -0.76
CA GLU A 17 -19.41 -23.59 -1.81
C GLU A 17 -18.37 -22.80 -1.03
N ASP A 18 -17.10 -23.08 -1.27
CA ASP A 18 -16.00 -22.22 -0.87
C ASP A 18 -16.27 -20.90 -1.62
N PHE A 19 -17.04 -19.99 -1.01
CA PHE A 19 -17.00 -18.60 -1.39
C PHE A 19 -15.58 -18.19 -1.12
N GLU A 20 -14.81 -18.00 -2.19
CA GLU A 20 -13.49 -17.37 -2.08
C GLU A 20 -13.68 -16.14 -1.20
N ASP A 21 -13.00 -16.12 -0.08
CA ASP A 21 -13.10 -15.05 0.91
C ASP A 21 -12.36 -13.82 0.36
N CYS A 22 -13.08 -13.03 -0.46
CA CYS A 22 -12.53 -11.84 -1.12
C CYS A 22 -12.27 -10.74 -0.08
N PRO A 23 -11.05 -10.17 -0.04
CA PRO A 23 -10.65 -9.18 0.97
C PRO A 23 -11.61 -7.99 1.11
N LEU A 24 -12.16 -7.50 -0.01
CA LEU A 24 -13.04 -6.32 -0.03
C LEU A 24 -14.54 -6.65 -0.08
N GLN A 25 -14.94 -7.91 0.12
CA GLN A 25 -16.34 -8.32 0.09
C GLN A 25 -17.19 -7.62 1.18
N ASN A 26 -16.62 -7.42 2.38
CA ASN A 26 -17.30 -6.82 3.52
C ASN A 26 -16.50 -5.64 4.07
N ILE A 27 -16.81 -4.44 3.63
CA ILE A 27 -16.12 -3.22 4.06
C ILE A 27 -16.34 -2.95 5.54
N ILE A 28 -15.26 -2.92 6.32
CA ILE A 28 -15.28 -2.58 7.74
C ILE A 28 -15.29 -1.07 7.95
N ARG A 29 -15.82 -0.63 9.12
CA ARG A 29 -16.00 0.80 9.40
C ARG A 29 -15.07 1.36 10.47
N ASP A 30 -14.51 0.51 11.31
CA ASP A 30 -13.82 0.86 12.54
C ASP A 30 -12.34 0.42 12.59
N GLY A 31 -11.80 -0.06 11.46
CA GLY A 31 -10.43 -0.54 11.35
C GLY A 31 -10.21 -2.01 11.76
N GLY A 32 -11.17 -2.67 12.42
CA GLY A 32 -11.10 -4.10 12.75
C GLY A 32 -9.78 -4.50 13.41
N MET A 33 -9.14 -5.57 12.94
CA MET A 33 -7.87 -6.08 13.46
C MET A 33 -6.69 -5.14 13.18
N MET A 34 -6.80 -4.16 12.28
CA MET A 34 -5.76 -3.14 12.09
C MET A 34 -5.48 -2.36 13.39
N ASN A 35 -6.45 -2.28 14.31
CA ASN A 35 -6.31 -1.61 15.60
C ASN A 35 -5.30 -2.24 16.57
N ILE A 36 -4.66 -3.36 16.21
CA ILE A 36 -3.49 -3.87 16.94
C ILE A 36 -2.27 -2.96 16.82
N PHE A 37 -2.19 -2.14 15.74
CA PHE A 37 -1.16 -1.14 15.57
C PHE A 37 -1.47 0.12 16.39
N ARG A 38 -0.43 0.78 16.88
CA ARG A 38 -0.49 2.11 17.49
C ARG A 38 0.06 3.18 16.59
N THR A 39 1.02 2.81 15.73
CA THR A 39 1.68 3.73 14.81
C THR A 39 1.81 3.11 13.43
N ILE A 40 1.45 3.88 12.40
CA ILE A 40 1.61 3.52 11.00
C ILE A 40 2.26 4.67 10.23
N GLY A 41 3.15 4.34 9.29
CA GLY A 41 3.69 5.28 8.32
C GLY A 41 2.99 5.12 6.96
N CYS A 42 2.66 6.23 6.32
CA CYS A 42 2.23 6.27 4.93
C CYS A 42 3.40 6.69 4.06
N ILE A 43 3.86 5.81 3.17
CA ILE A 43 4.89 6.09 2.18
C ILE A 43 4.20 6.10 0.82
N GLY A 44 4.29 7.21 0.08
CA GLY A 44 3.61 7.27 -1.21
C GLY A 44 3.81 8.57 -1.96
N ASP A 45 3.00 8.72 -2.99
CA ASP A 45 2.99 9.88 -3.87
C ASP A 45 1.82 10.84 -3.57
N SER A 46 1.34 11.56 -4.58
CA SER A 46 0.23 12.51 -4.49
C SER A 46 -1.07 11.89 -3.94
N LEU A 47 -1.33 10.62 -4.25
CA LEU A 47 -2.53 9.94 -3.74
C LEU A 47 -2.42 9.58 -2.25
N ALA A 48 -1.22 9.51 -1.71
CA ALA A 48 -0.98 9.26 -0.30
C ALA A 48 -0.82 10.57 0.50
N SER A 49 -0.29 11.63 -0.11
CA SER A 49 -0.17 12.95 0.51
C SER A 49 -1.50 13.71 0.64
N GLY A 50 -2.55 13.25 -0.04
CA GLY A 50 -3.85 13.94 -0.07
C GLY A 50 -3.86 15.12 -1.01
N GLU A 51 -3.19 15.00 -2.17
CA GLU A 51 -3.10 16.07 -3.15
C GLU A 51 -4.46 16.34 -3.83
N PHE A 52 -4.82 17.62 -3.92
CA PHE A 52 -5.95 18.10 -4.70
C PHE A 52 -5.46 18.93 -5.87
N GLU A 53 -6.18 18.84 -6.98
CA GLU A 53 -6.01 19.76 -8.10
C GLU A 53 -6.89 21.00 -7.90
N TYR A 54 -6.36 22.17 -8.23
CA TYR A 54 -7.12 23.42 -8.28
C TYR A 54 -6.80 24.20 -9.54
N TRP A 55 -7.67 25.15 -9.87
CA TRP A 55 -7.49 26.03 -10.98
C TRP A 55 -7.50 27.47 -10.49
N ASP A 56 -6.44 28.22 -10.79
CA ASP A 56 -6.35 29.66 -10.52
C ASP A 56 -6.00 30.38 -11.80
N ASN A 57 -6.85 31.32 -12.19
CA ASN A 57 -6.69 32.12 -13.42
C ASN A 57 -6.40 31.30 -14.69
N GLY A 58 -7.02 30.13 -14.81
CA GLY A 58 -6.82 29.20 -15.92
C GLY A 58 -5.53 28.38 -15.86
N GLN A 59 -4.77 28.49 -14.78
CA GLN A 59 -3.60 27.66 -14.51
C GLN A 59 -3.95 26.56 -13.52
N LYS A 60 -3.51 25.33 -13.85
CA LYS A 60 -3.66 24.17 -12.99
C LYS A 60 -2.57 24.16 -11.92
N GLY A 61 -2.97 24.06 -10.68
CA GLY A 61 -2.10 23.88 -9.54
C GLY A 61 -2.41 22.61 -8.76
N TYR A 62 -1.51 22.26 -7.84
CA TYR A 62 -1.59 21.08 -6.99
C TYR A 62 -1.32 21.49 -5.55
N TRP A 63 -2.06 20.92 -4.62
CA TRP A 63 -1.92 21.17 -3.20
C TRP A 63 -2.01 19.88 -2.41
N ASP A 64 -0.92 19.50 -1.74
CA ASP A 64 -0.91 18.41 -0.75
C ASP A 64 -1.72 18.85 0.47
N PHE A 65 -2.88 18.23 0.69
CA PHE A 65 -3.75 18.52 1.81
C PHE A 65 -3.95 17.26 2.66
N TYR A 66 -2.92 16.91 3.42
CA TYR A 66 -2.83 15.65 4.17
C TYR A 66 -4.05 15.37 5.05
N GLU A 67 -4.71 16.42 5.57
CA GLU A 67 -5.92 16.28 6.39
C GLU A 67 -7.06 15.51 5.70
N TYR A 68 -7.07 15.42 4.36
CA TYR A 68 -8.03 14.62 3.59
C TYR A 68 -7.44 13.31 3.07
N SER A 69 -6.15 13.07 3.23
CA SER A 69 -5.51 11.84 2.76
C SER A 69 -6.14 10.59 3.39
N TRP A 70 -6.05 9.47 2.70
CA TRP A 70 -6.50 8.20 3.25
C TRP A 70 -5.79 7.84 4.57
N GLY A 71 -4.54 8.21 4.73
CA GLY A 71 -3.81 8.00 5.99
C GLY A 71 -4.42 8.77 7.16
N LYS A 72 -4.79 10.04 6.94
CA LYS A 72 -5.46 10.84 7.97
C LYS A 72 -6.89 10.37 8.26
N GLN A 73 -7.59 9.83 7.26
CA GLN A 73 -8.90 9.21 7.49
C GLN A 73 -8.76 7.93 8.35
N ILE A 74 -7.75 7.10 8.10
CA ILE A 74 -7.45 5.94 8.95
C ILE A 74 -7.21 6.39 10.39
N GLU A 75 -6.39 7.40 10.61
CA GLU A 75 -6.13 7.96 11.96
C GLU A 75 -7.43 8.39 12.66
N ARG A 76 -8.30 9.13 11.95
CA ARG A 76 -9.59 9.60 12.50
C ARG A 76 -10.54 8.48 12.87
N ILE A 77 -10.57 7.43 12.06
CA ILE A 77 -11.49 6.30 12.25
C ILE A 77 -11.00 5.38 13.37
N THR A 78 -9.70 5.11 13.43
CA THR A 78 -9.12 4.07 14.27
C THR A 78 -8.47 4.59 15.56
N GLY A 79 -8.04 5.86 15.57
CA GLY A 79 -7.20 6.41 16.64
C GLY A 79 -5.72 5.98 16.56
N ILE A 80 -5.31 5.21 15.54
CA ILE A 80 -3.92 4.88 15.27
C ILE A 80 -3.18 6.17 14.87
N SER A 81 -2.00 6.43 15.44
CA SER A 81 -1.17 7.55 15.01
C SER A 81 -0.60 7.27 13.62
N VAL A 82 -0.94 8.08 12.63
CA VAL A 82 -0.49 7.92 11.24
C VAL A 82 0.43 9.06 10.83
N THR A 83 1.69 8.71 10.49
CA THR A 83 2.69 9.68 10.03
C THR A 83 2.75 9.69 8.50
N ASN A 84 2.71 10.89 7.92
CA ASN A 84 2.86 11.08 6.49
C ASN A 84 4.33 11.16 6.07
N PHE A 85 4.76 10.21 5.23
CA PHE A 85 6.04 10.25 4.51
C PHE A 85 5.80 10.34 3.00
N SER A 86 4.72 10.98 2.58
CA SER A 86 4.27 11.03 1.18
C SER A 86 4.30 12.44 0.64
N ARG A 87 4.48 12.56 -0.68
CA ARG A 87 4.46 13.83 -1.40
C ARG A 87 4.10 13.62 -2.86
N GLY A 88 3.48 14.62 -3.49
CA GLY A 88 3.20 14.63 -4.91
C GLY A 88 4.41 14.34 -5.79
N GLY A 89 4.24 13.52 -6.83
CA GLY A 89 5.28 13.18 -7.80
C GLY A 89 6.34 12.17 -7.36
N MET A 90 6.28 11.63 -6.13
CA MET A 90 7.29 10.67 -5.65
C MET A 90 7.27 9.37 -6.44
N THR A 91 8.48 8.90 -6.76
CA THR A 91 8.81 7.56 -7.25
C THR A 91 9.55 6.80 -6.16
N ALA A 92 9.73 5.49 -6.28
CA ALA A 92 10.52 4.71 -5.33
C ALA A 92 11.97 5.22 -5.23
N PHE A 93 12.56 5.59 -6.37
CA PHE A 93 13.90 6.20 -6.43
C PHE A 93 13.93 7.54 -5.68
N HIS A 94 13.06 8.48 -6.02
CA HIS A 94 13.04 9.81 -5.40
C HIS A 94 12.71 9.74 -3.91
N MET A 95 11.76 8.88 -3.51
CA MET A 95 11.44 8.65 -2.10
C MET A 95 12.66 8.24 -1.30
N TYR A 96 13.44 7.27 -1.79
CA TYR A 96 14.65 6.85 -1.10
C TYR A 96 15.69 7.98 -1.03
N GLN A 97 15.90 8.71 -2.13
CA GLN A 97 16.87 9.81 -2.19
C GLN A 97 16.51 10.97 -1.26
N GLU A 98 15.23 11.37 -1.21
CA GLU A 98 14.77 12.44 -0.33
C GLU A 98 14.86 12.03 1.15
N ALA A 99 14.48 10.79 1.47
CA ALA A 99 14.55 10.26 2.83
C ALA A 99 15.99 10.10 3.35
N ASP A 100 16.96 9.96 2.46
CA ASP A 100 18.40 9.88 2.84
C ASP A 100 19.03 11.26 3.09
N LYS A 101 18.42 12.34 2.57
CA LYS A 101 18.83 13.72 2.80
C LYS A 101 18.20 14.23 4.08
N GLN A 102 18.95 14.23 5.17
CA GLN A 102 18.45 14.67 6.49
C GLN A 102 17.98 16.15 6.55
N ASP A 103 18.38 16.97 5.57
CA ASP A 103 18.09 18.41 5.51
C ASP A 103 17.24 18.79 4.28
N GLY A 104 16.49 17.84 3.71
CA GLY A 104 15.70 18.07 2.50
C GLY A 104 14.49 19.00 2.74
N PRO A 105 13.94 19.64 1.69
CA PRO A 105 12.79 20.56 1.77
C PRO A 105 11.50 19.87 2.26
N ASN A 106 11.50 18.56 2.42
CA ASN A 106 10.40 17.73 2.83
C ASN A 106 10.70 17.10 4.20
N ALA A 107 10.49 17.89 5.25
CA ALA A 107 10.81 17.52 6.61
C ALA A 107 10.23 16.13 7.01
N ASP A 108 9.01 15.79 6.56
CA ASP A 108 8.39 14.53 6.91
C ASP A 108 9.08 13.32 6.26
N ILE A 109 9.40 13.40 4.96
CA ILE A 109 10.12 12.33 4.25
C ILE A 109 11.54 12.15 4.79
N ALA A 110 12.23 13.24 5.13
CA ALA A 110 13.59 13.20 5.68
C ALA A 110 13.69 12.41 7.00
N HIS A 111 12.58 12.24 7.71
CA HIS A 111 12.51 11.46 8.95
C HIS A 111 12.08 10.00 8.75
N LEU A 112 11.91 9.52 7.51
CA LEU A 112 11.50 8.14 7.24
C LEU A 112 12.50 7.12 7.80
N PHE A 113 13.79 7.41 7.72
CA PHE A 113 14.86 6.54 8.21
C PHE A 113 15.45 6.99 9.55
N ASP A 114 14.75 7.85 10.27
CA ASP A 114 15.13 8.23 11.64
C ASP A 114 14.79 7.08 12.61
N PRO A 115 15.78 6.51 13.33
CA PRO A 115 15.54 5.45 14.30
C PRO A 115 14.52 5.81 15.40
N PHE A 116 14.39 7.10 15.72
CA PHE A 116 13.42 7.59 16.71
C PHE A 116 12.02 7.83 16.13
N ASN A 117 11.84 7.69 14.81
CA ASN A 117 10.57 7.92 14.13
C ASN A 117 10.02 6.67 13.43
N LEU A 118 10.56 5.48 13.72
CA LEU A 118 10.10 4.23 13.13
C LEU A 118 8.66 3.90 13.56
N LYS A 119 7.92 3.21 12.68
CA LYS A 119 6.52 2.82 12.90
C LYS A 119 6.38 1.30 12.99
N GLN A 120 5.34 0.84 13.65
CA GLN A 120 5.03 -0.59 13.76
C GLN A 120 4.64 -1.20 12.42
N GLY A 121 4.01 -0.42 11.55
CA GLY A 121 3.67 -0.80 10.19
C GLY A 121 3.82 0.35 9.20
N TYR A 122 3.97 0.02 7.93
CA TYR A 122 3.99 0.99 6.84
C TYR A 122 3.03 0.54 5.74
N ILE A 123 2.24 1.47 5.23
CA ILE A 123 1.46 1.31 4.00
C ILE A 123 2.23 2.03 2.90
N ILE A 124 2.66 1.31 1.87
CA ILE A 124 3.49 1.83 0.79
C ILE A 124 2.68 1.85 -0.51
N ALA A 125 2.36 3.05 -0.99
CA ALA A 125 1.60 3.30 -2.21
C ALA A 125 2.44 4.12 -3.20
N LEU A 126 3.48 3.50 -3.75
CA LEU A 126 4.38 4.04 -4.78
C LEU A 126 4.27 3.21 -6.07
N GLY A 127 4.56 3.80 -7.21
CA GLY A 127 4.63 3.13 -8.50
C GLY A 127 3.91 3.86 -9.64
N VAL A 128 2.89 4.66 -9.35
CA VAL A 128 2.17 5.41 -10.39
C VAL A 128 3.13 6.35 -11.13
N ASN A 129 3.93 7.12 -10.42
CA ASN A 129 4.90 8.02 -11.01
C ASN A 129 6.09 7.28 -11.62
N ASP A 130 6.46 6.11 -11.08
CA ASP A 130 7.51 5.25 -11.62
C ASP A 130 7.14 4.71 -13.01
N LEU A 131 5.92 4.20 -13.16
CA LEU A 131 5.52 3.52 -14.39
C LEU A 131 4.72 4.41 -15.36
N LYS A 132 3.90 5.34 -14.85
CA LYS A 132 2.97 6.16 -15.64
C LYS A 132 3.32 7.65 -15.67
N GLY A 133 4.11 8.14 -14.70
CA GLY A 133 4.44 9.56 -14.54
C GLY A 133 5.40 10.11 -15.57
N LYS A 134 5.76 11.38 -15.41
CA LYS A 134 6.75 12.08 -16.26
C LYS A 134 8.15 11.49 -16.10
N ASN A 135 8.53 11.15 -14.88
CA ASN A 135 9.77 10.43 -14.57
C ASN A 135 9.45 8.93 -14.60
N ASN A 136 9.22 8.42 -15.78
CA ASN A 136 8.79 7.04 -16.00
C ASN A 136 9.98 6.06 -15.99
N LEU A 137 9.67 4.79 -16.18
CA LEU A 137 10.66 3.71 -16.20
C LEU A 137 11.88 3.99 -17.10
N ASN A 138 11.68 4.62 -18.26
CA ASN A 138 12.77 4.84 -19.22
C ASN A 138 13.82 5.83 -18.70
N ASP A 139 13.37 6.84 -17.97
CA ASP A 139 14.25 7.89 -17.48
C ASP A 139 14.99 7.48 -16.19
N LEU A 140 14.31 6.73 -15.31
CA LEU A 140 14.83 6.37 -13.99
C LEU A 140 15.50 5.00 -13.95
N TYR A 141 14.98 4.03 -14.71
CA TYR A 141 15.31 2.60 -14.56
C TYR A 141 15.67 1.93 -15.89
N GLU A 142 16.00 2.70 -16.91
CA GLU A 142 16.33 2.19 -18.25
C GLU A 142 15.22 1.28 -18.83
N GLY A 143 13.96 1.62 -18.57
CA GLY A 143 12.78 0.86 -19.00
C GLY A 143 12.50 -0.42 -18.21
N ASN A 144 13.21 -0.66 -17.11
CA ASN A 144 13.20 -1.94 -16.40
C ASN A 144 12.39 -1.88 -15.10
N VAL A 145 11.26 -2.60 -15.03
CA VAL A 145 10.51 -2.80 -13.78
C VAL A 145 11.32 -3.62 -12.78
N GLY A 146 12.04 -4.63 -13.25
CA GLY A 146 12.83 -5.54 -12.44
C GLY A 146 12.07 -6.78 -11.97
N SER A 147 12.78 -7.60 -11.19
CA SER A 147 12.26 -8.82 -10.56
C SER A 147 12.91 -9.03 -9.20
N ALA A 148 12.15 -9.47 -8.22
CA ALA A 148 12.64 -9.62 -6.85
C ALA A 148 13.87 -10.53 -6.76
N LYS A 149 13.85 -11.64 -7.48
CA LYS A 149 14.91 -12.66 -7.43
C LYS A 149 16.28 -12.18 -7.94
N THR A 150 16.29 -11.31 -8.95
CA THR A 150 17.54 -10.84 -9.58
C THR A 150 18.00 -9.50 -9.02
N ASP A 151 17.08 -8.67 -8.54
CA ASP A 151 17.34 -7.27 -8.29
C ASP A 151 17.41 -6.92 -6.79
N ILE A 152 17.00 -7.85 -5.92
CA ILE A 152 17.06 -7.66 -4.47
C ILE A 152 18.23 -8.47 -3.91
N CYS A 153 19.18 -7.77 -3.28
CA CYS A 153 20.26 -8.38 -2.52
C CYS A 153 19.86 -8.44 -1.04
N LEU A 154 19.63 -9.65 -0.51
CA LEU A 154 19.20 -9.84 0.88
C LEU A 154 20.28 -9.47 1.90
N GLU A 155 21.55 -9.62 1.55
CA GLU A 155 22.69 -9.35 2.44
C GLU A 155 23.00 -7.86 2.54
N ASP A 156 22.78 -7.11 1.45
CA ASP A 156 23.14 -5.69 1.37
C ASP A 156 22.24 -4.95 0.38
N TYR A 157 21.24 -4.24 0.90
CA TYR A 157 20.29 -3.47 0.09
C TYR A 157 20.95 -2.39 -0.80
N ASN A 158 22.21 -1.99 -0.51
CA ASN A 158 22.93 -1.05 -1.35
C ASN A 158 23.34 -1.67 -2.70
N LYS A 159 23.33 -2.99 -2.78
CA LYS A 159 23.61 -3.75 -4.00
C LYS A 159 22.35 -4.10 -4.82
N ASN A 160 21.19 -3.64 -4.40
CA ASN A 160 19.99 -3.80 -5.22
C ASN A 160 20.18 -3.15 -6.58
N ALA A 161 19.62 -3.78 -7.61
CA ALA A 161 19.70 -3.27 -8.98
C ALA A 161 18.98 -1.91 -9.14
N ASN A 162 19.38 -1.15 -10.18
CA ASN A 162 18.72 0.11 -10.53
C ASN A 162 17.44 -0.14 -11.32
N THR A 163 16.43 -0.74 -10.66
CA THR A 163 15.12 -1.05 -11.21
C THR A 163 14.04 -0.54 -10.24
N PHE A 164 12.77 -0.47 -10.68
CA PHE A 164 11.66 -0.14 -9.78
C PHE A 164 11.65 -1.09 -8.56
N VAL A 165 11.70 -2.41 -8.80
CA VAL A 165 11.74 -3.43 -7.74
C VAL A 165 12.92 -3.22 -6.79
N GLY A 166 14.12 -2.96 -7.32
CA GLY A 166 15.32 -2.76 -6.51
C GLY A 166 15.22 -1.56 -5.57
N TRP A 167 14.70 -0.42 -6.04
CA TRP A 167 14.52 0.78 -5.22
C TRP A 167 13.36 0.65 -4.22
N TYR A 168 12.26 0.04 -4.64
CA TYR A 168 11.12 -0.21 -3.75
C TYR A 168 11.54 -1.11 -2.58
N ALA A 169 12.23 -2.22 -2.88
CA ALA A 169 12.77 -3.14 -1.88
C ALA A 169 13.81 -2.47 -0.97
N LYS A 170 14.61 -1.56 -1.51
CA LYS A 170 15.64 -0.82 -0.75
C LYS A 170 15.05 0.01 0.39
N ILE A 171 13.88 0.63 0.18
CA ILE A 171 13.14 1.34 1.24
C ILE A 171 12.77 0.36 2.36
N ILE A 172 12.18 -0.76 2.00
CA ILE A 172 11.72 -1.78 2.95
C ILE A 172 12.89 -2.35 3.75
N GLN A 173 13.93 -2.81 3.07
CA GLN A 173 15.10 -3.45 3.70
C GLN A 173 15.85 -2.49 4.64
N ARG A 174 15.92 -1.20 4.30
CA ARG A 174 16.55 -0.20 5.19
C ARG A 174 15.77 -0.04 6.49
N ILE A 175 14.45 -0.01 6.43
CA ILE A 175 13.60 0.04 7.63
C ILE A 175 13.71 -1.28 8.41
N GLN A 176 13.65 -2.43 7.73
CA GLN A 176 13.79 -3.76 8.38
C GLN A 176 15.13 -3.93 9.09
N LYS A 177 16.20 -3.35 8.56
CA LYS A 177 17.52 -3.39 9.20
C LYS A 177 17.52 -2.68 10.56
N MET A 178 16.72 -1.65 10.73
CA MET A 178 16.58 -0.91 11.98
C MET A 178 15.52 -1.52 12.90
N GLN A 179 14.44 -2.05 12.33
CA GLN A 179 13.30 -2.63 13.03
C GLN A 179 12.79 -3.90 12.33
N PRO A 180 13.38 -5.07 12.63
CA PRO A 180 13.16 -6.31 11.87
C PRO A 180 11.72 -6.85 11.86
N HIS A 181 10.89 -6.49 12.85
CA HIS A 181 9.52 -6.99 12.98
C HIS A 181 8.45 -6.03 12.43
N THR A 182 8.85 -4.92 11.84
CA THR A 182 7.94 -3.99 11.16
C THR A 182 7.16 -4.69 10.07
N LYS A 183 5.87 -4.35 9.94
CA LYS A 183 4.98 -4.88 8.91
C LYS A 183 4.86 -3.89 7.75
N PHE A 184 4.84 -4.41 6.53
CA PHE A 184 4.72 -3.61 5.31
C PHE A 184 3.52 -4.07 4.51
N PHE A 185 2.67 -3.12 4.14
CA PHE A 185 1.49 -3.32 3.30
C PHE A 185 1.73 -2.61 1.97
N LEU A 186 1.95 -3.38 0.92
CA LEU A 186 2.33 -2.90 -0.41
C LEU A 186 1.06 -2.74 -1.25
N VAL A 187 0.77 -1.52 -1.69
CA VAL A 187 -0.49 -1.23 -2.39
C VAL A 187 -0.30 -1.27 -3.90
N THR A 188 -1.02 -2.14 -4.59
CA THR A 188 -0.99 -2.18 -6.06
C THR A 188 -1.75 -1.00 -6.67
N MET A 189 -1.34 -0.57 -7.87
CA MET A 189 -2.21 0.30 -8.69
C MET A 189 -3.52 -0.43 -8.97
N PRO A 190 -4.67 0.25 -8.90
CA PRO A 190 -5.94 -0.36 -9.31
C PRO A 190 -6.01 -0.56 -10.83
N ASP A 191 -6.84 -1.50 -11.28
CA ASP A 191 -7.17 -1.67 -12.70
C ASP A 191 -8.06 -0.51 -13.17
N GLU A 192 -7.58 0.28 -14.14
CA GLU A 192 -8.36 1.36 -14.76
C GLU A 192 -9.28 0.86 -15.90
N GLY A 193 -9.30 -0.46 -16.14
CA GLY A 193 -10.09 -1.06 -17.22
C GLY A 193 -9.55 -0.80 -18.63
N THR A 194 -8.34 -0.26 -18.74
CA THR A 194 -7.72 0.11 -20.02
C THR A 194 -6.88 -1.00 -20.63
N GLY A 195 -6.62 -2.09 -19.89
CA GLY A 195 -5.70 -3.15 -20.27
C GLY A 195 -4.24 -2.67 -20.33
N ASN A 196 -3.89 -1.67 -19.56
CA ASN A 196 -2.53 -1.13 -19.52
C ASN A 196 -1.60 -2.11 -18.80
N TRP A 197 -0.64 -2.67 -19.53
CA TRP A 197 0.34 -3.63 -18.99
C TRP A 197 1.12 -3.12 -17.77
N LYS A 198 1.19 -1.81 -17.55
CA LYS A 198 1.91 -1.21 -16.42
C LYS A 198 1.26 -1.49 -15.08
N GLU A 199 -0.08 -1.54 -15.04
CA GLU A 199 -0.83 -1.85 -13.82
C GLU A 199 -0.62 -3.32 -13.42
N GLU A 200 -0.74 -4.24 -14.38
CA GLU A 200 -0.47 -5.67 -14.18
C GLU A 200 1.00 -5.91 -13.75
N SER A 201 1.95 -5.26 -14.44
CA SER A 201 3.37 -5.39 -14.10
C SER A 201 3.69 -4.85 -12.72
N HIS A 202 3.02 -3.77 -12.30
CA HIS A 202 3.14 -3.23 -10.95
C HIS A 202 2.62 -4.23 -9.91
N ALA A 203 1.41 -4.77 -10.11
CA ALA A 203 0.83 -5.76 -9.22
C ALA A 203 1.76 -6.98 -9.07
N LYS A 204 2.22 -7.54 -10.19
CA LYS A 204 3.18 -8.64 -10.22
C LYS A 204 4.45 -8.32 -9.44
N ALA A 205 5.04 -7.14 -9.65
CA ALA A 205 6.26 -6.73 -8.97
C ALA A 205 6.09 -6.66 -7.44
N LEU A 206 4.95 -6.13 -6.95
CA LEU A 206 4.68 -6.05 -5.52
C LEU A 206 4.44 -7.42 -4.88
N HIS A 207 3.77 -8.34 -5.59
CA HIS A 207 3.66 -9.73 -5.14
C HIS A 207 5.03 -10.41 -5.06
N GLU A 208 5.88 -10.27 -6.08
CA GLU A 208 7.25 -10.81 -6.03
C GLU A 208 8.06 -10.25 -4.86
N ILE A 209 7.95 -8.95 -4.56
CA ILE A 209 8.61 -8.32 -3.41
C ILE A 209 8.08 -8.91 -2.10
N ALA A 210 6.76 -9.05 -1.96
CA ALA A 210 6.15 -9.57 -0.75
C ALA A 210 6.49 -11.04 -0.50
N ASP A 211 6.60 -11.84 -1.56
CA ASP A 211 7.03 -13.25 -1.47
C ASP A 211 8.52 -13.38 -1.12
N TYR A 212 9.33 -12.37 -1.48
CA TYR A 212 10.78 -12.42 -1.32
C TYR A 212 11.30 -11.80 -0.02
N LEU A 213 10.59 -10.80 0.51
CA LEU A 213 10.93 -10.09 1.75
C LEU A 213 9.97 -10.46 2.88
N ASN A 214 10.53 -10.69 4.08
CA ASN A 214 9.74 -11.01 5.25
C ASN A 214 8.83 -9.84 5.68
N ASN A 215 7.71 -10.15 6.34
CA ASN A 215 6.77 -9.17 6.90
C ASN A 215 6.15 -8.20 5.86
N CYS A 216 6.12 -8.58 4.60
CA CYS A 216 5.51 -7.84 3.50
C CYS A 216 4.22 -8.53 3.07
N TYR A 217 3.16 -7.74 2.87
CA TYR A 217 1.83 -8.19 2.48
C TYR A 217 1.30 -7.26 1.40
N VAL A 218 0.58 -7.80 0.42
CA VAL A 218 0.03 -6.99 -0.68
C VAL A 218 -1.41 -6.58 -0.37
N ILE A 219 -1.71 -5.29 -0.51
CA ILE A 219 -3.08 -4.78 -0.66
C ILE A 219 -3.32 -4.73 -2.17
N ASP A 220 -3.93 -5.77 -2.70
CA ASP A 220 -4.09 -5.97 -4.13
C ASP A 220 -5.36 -5.29 -4.66
N LEU A 221 -5.25 -4.00 -4.94
CA LEU A 221 -6.35 -3.25 -5.56
C LEU A 221 -6.53 -3.60 -7.04
N TYR A 222 -5.51 -4.14 -7.69
CA TYR A 222 -5.58 -4.49 -9.11
C TYR A 222 -6.58 -5.61 -9.37
N HIS A 223 -6.56 -6.66 -8.54
CA HIS A 223 -7.43 -7.81 -8.70
C HIS A 223 -8.71 -7.74 -7.87
N GLU A 224 -8.68 -7.10 -6.70
CA GLU A 224 -9.72 -7.21 -5.68
C GLU A 224 -10.61 -5.96 -5.55
N ALA A 225 -10.15 -4.78 -6.02
CA ALA A 225 -10.96 -3.57 -5.99
C ALA A 225 -11.87 -3.47 -7.24
N PRO A 226 -12.95 -2.69 -7.17
CA PRO A 226 -13.67 -2.29 -8.37
C PRO A 226 -12.73 -1.60 -9.36
N LYS A 227 -12.99 -1.74 -10.66
CA LYS A 227 -12.22 -1.04 -11.69
C LYS A 227 -12.35 0.47 -11.51
N TYR A 228 -11.21 1.16 -11.61
CA TYR A 228 -11.17 2.63 -11.57
C TYR A 228 -11.41 3.22 -12.97
N ASP A 229 -12.46 2.73 -13.61
CA ASP A 229 -12.94 3.15 -14.91
C ASP A 229 -13.52 4.59 -14.90
N GLU A 230 -14.05 5.03 -16.02
CA GLU A 230 -14.62 6.39 -16.14
C GLU A 230 -15.78 6.64 -15.16
N GLU A 231 -16.65 5.64 -14.93
CA GLU A 231 -17.76 5.76 -13.99
C GLU A 231 -17.25 5.93 -12.55
N PHE A 232 -16.30 5.08 -12.11
CA PHE A 232 -15.68 5.18 -10.80
C PHE A 232 -14.97 6.54 -10.64
N ARG A 233 -14.17 6.92 -11.62
CA ARG A 233 -13.41 8.18 -11.58
C ARG A 233 -14.30 9.41 -11.56
N SER A 234 -15.42 9.39 -12.25
CA SER A 234 -16.39 10.51 -12.22
C SER A 234 -16.96 10.79 -10.83
N LYS A 235 -17.02 9.78 -9.96
CA LYS A 235 -17.54 9.89 -8.58
C LYS A 235 -16.45 10.25 -7.56
N TYR A 236 -15.25 9.71 -7.73
CA TYR A 236 -14.21 9.71 -6.69
C TYR A 236 -12.98 10.52 -7.04
N PHE A 237 -12.90 11.09 -8.25
CA PHE A 237 -11.77 11.86 -8.71
C PHE A 237 -12.20 13.24 -9.26
N CYS A 238 -11.28 14.18 -9.15
CA CYS A 238 -11.32 15.47 -9.83
C CYS A 238 -9.87 15.80 -10.23
N GLY A 239 -9.39 15.11 -11.25
CA GLY A 239 -7.96 14.96 -11.54
C GLY A 239 -7.31 13.95 -10.58
N HIS A 240 -6.93 14.38 -9.37
CA HIS A 240 -6.63 13.49 -8.24
C HIS A 240 -7.91 13.04 -7.53
N MET A 241 -7.77 12.22 -6.47
CA MET A 241 -8.92 11.82 -5.68
C MET A 241 -9.62 13.04 -5.06
N ASN A 242 -10.95 13.01 -5.04
CA ASN A 242 -11.71 13.93 -4.20
C ASN A 242 -11.79 13.41 -2.76
N ALA A 243 -12.39 14.19 -1.84
CA ALA A 243 -12.47 13.83 -0.43
C ALA A 243 -13.16 12.47 -0.20
N MET A 244 -14.15 12.12 -1.03
CA MET A 244 -14.85 10.82 -0.94
C MET A 244 -13.99 9.68 -1.47
N GLY A 245 -13.14 9.93 -2.49
CA GLY A 245 -12.18 8.96 -2.99
C GLY A 245 -11.14 8.60 -1.92
N TYR A 246 -10.60 9.61 -1.22
CA TYR A 246 -9.68 9.37 -0.10
C TYR A 246 -10.33 8.61 1.05
N LEU A 247 -11.57 8.92 1.41
CA LEU A 247 -12.31 8.20 2.45
C LEU A 247 -12.56 6.74 2.05
N LEU A 248 -13.01 6.50 0.82
CA LEU A 248 -13.23 5.14 0.29
C LEU A 248 -11.93 4.33 0.32
N THR A 249 -10.82 4.92 -0.13
CA THR A 249 -9.50 4.28 -0.11
C THR A 249 -9.05 3.93 1.31
N ALA A 250 -9.32 4.79 2.29
CA ALA A 250 -9.06 4.48 3.69
C ALA A 250 -9.84 3.23 4.16
N HIS A 251 -11.12 3.12 3.80
CA HIS A 251 -11.92 1.93 4.11
C HIS A 251 -11.40 0.68 3.41
N TYR A 252 -10.98 0.77 2.15
CA TYR A 252 -10.37 -0.36 1.44
C TYR A 252 -9.11 -0.85 2.15
N PHE A 253 -8.20 0.06 2.51
CA PHE A 253 -6.96 -0.30 3.19
C PHE A 253 -7.20 -0.92 4.56
N MET A 254 -8.07 -0.33 5.38
CA MET A 254 -8.42 -0.90 6.68
C MET A 254 -9.02 -2.30 6.54
N THR A 255 -9.95 -2.48 5.59
CA THR A 255 -10.61 -3.75 5.34
C THR A 255 -9.62 -4.81 4.87
N TYR A 256 -8.74 -4.47 3.94
CA TYR A 256 -7.75 -5.40 3.42
C TYR A 256 -6.70 -5.78 4.48
N ILE A 257 -6.24 -4.82 5.28
CA ILE A 257 -5.32 -5.07 6.39
C ILE A 257 -5.97 -5.96 7.46
N ASP A 258 -7.24 -5.73 7.80
CA ASP A 258 -8.01 -6.62 8.69
C ASP A 258 -8.04 -8.05 8.15
N TRP A 259 -8.33 -8.21 6.86
CA TRP A 259 -8.32 -9.51 6.19
C TRP A 259 -6.94 -10.18 6.23
N ILE A 260 -5.86 -9.45 5.88
CA ILE A 260 -4.48 -9.95 5.96
C ILE A 260 -4.15 -10.45 7.36
N ILE A 261 -4.49 -9.69 8.40
CA ILE A 261 -4.19 -10.05 9.79
C ILE A 261 -4.95 -11.33 10.19
N ARG A 262 -6.23 -11.46 9.82
CA ARG A 262 -7.04 -12.65 10.12
C ARG A 262 -6.49 -13.91 9.47
N HIS A 263 -5.94 -13.80 8.25
CA HIS A 263 -5.37 -14.92 7.52
C HIS A 263 -3.92 -15.23 7.90
N ASN A 264 -3.24 -14.32 8.60
CA ASN A 264 -1.83 -14.45 9.00
C ASN A 264 -1.63 -14.19 10.50
N VAL A 265 -2.54 -14.64 11.36
CA VAL A 265 -2.55 -14.33 12.81
C VAL A 265 -1.22 -14.59 13.49
N HIS A 266 -0.48 -15.63 13.06
CA HIS A 266 0.81 -15.97 13.66
C HIS A 266 1.86 -14.88 13.47
N ASP A 267 1.86 -14.22 12.34
CA ASP A 267 2.81 -13.15 11.99
C ASP A 267 2.56 -11.87 12.77
N PHE A 268 1.32 -11.68 13.23
CA PHE A 268 0.87 -10.49 13.94
C PHE A 268 0.75 -10.66 15.47
N ARG A 269 1.17 -11.81 16.03
CA ARG A 269 1.14 -12.05 17.48
C ARG A 269 1.95 -11.02 18.27
N PHE A 270 3.03 -10.52 17.67
CA PHE A 270 3.89 -9.51 18.25
C PHE A 270 4.09 -8.38 17.26
N VAL A 271 3.21 -7.39 17.30
CA VAL A 271 3.48 -6.09 16.67
C VAL A 271 4.42 -5.35 17.59
N GLN A 272 5.65 -5.10 17.14
CA GLN A 272 6.73 -4.55 17.96
C GLN A 272 6.33 -3.17 18.50
N PHE A 273 6.48 -2.98 19.81
CA PHE A 273 6.39 -1.66 20.41
C PHE A 273 7.68 -0.91 20.11
N ILE A 274 7.56 0.30 19.56
CA ILE A 274 8.68 1.19 19.32
C ILE A 274 9.05 1.83 20.65
N GLY A 275 10.29 1.68 21.03
CA GLY A 275 10.93 2.40 22.13
C GLY A 275 10.49 1.94 23.52
N SER A 276 11.31 1.18 24.17
CA SER A 276 11.54 1.23 25.60
C SER A 276 12.92 1.85 25.86
#